data_d6ad6552772605aaa7e35a050d56f4f2
#
_entry.id   d6ad6552772605aaa7e35a050d56f4f2
#
_cell.length_a   1.000
_cell.length_b   1.000
_cell.length_c   1.000
_cell.angle_alpha   90.00
_cell.angle_beta   90.00
_cell.angle_gamma   90.00
#
_symmetry.space_group_name_H-M   'P 1'
#
loop_
_entity.id
_entity.type
_entity.pdbx_description
1 polymer ?
#
loop_
_entity_poly.entity_id
_entity_poly.type
_entity_poly.pdbx_seq_one_letter_code
_entity_poly.pdbx_strand_id
1 'polypeptide(L)'
;NEHYIIPGRDSTNQIISSYVPKVIRSKFGDTENRPDSDIIGQTFPHSKILGWAFDGNPIYAQFGYKNATSTSEGTKRIRSSYTRIPESVINEDPNRPNINDYSIGYFINDYYYDNEIGDLDEFNGRYCITPEFSDGTYAYFSTIGANGKPSFPYGIYGLKDRYSSFNLDNLKSKQSY
;
A
#
# COMPACT_ATOMS: atom_id res chain seq x y z
N ASN A 1 -6.36 16.77 13.91
CA ASN A 1 -5.21 16.14 14.61
C ASN A 1 -4.88 14.87 13.91
N GLU A 2 -3.95 14.96 12.96
CA GLU A 2 -3.38 13.83 12.25
C GLU A 2 -2.41 13.13 13.20
N HIS A 3 -2.81 11.99 13.71
CA HIS A 3 -1.89 11.12 14.43
C HIS A 3 -1.12 10.28 13.39
N TYR A 4 0.02 10.76 12.98
CA TYR A 4 1.02 9.90 12.37
C TYR A 4 1.38 8.81 13.36
N ILE A 5 1.10 7.56 13.02
CA ILE A 5 1.58 6.41 13.80
C ILE A 5 3.06 6.28 13.50
N ILE A 6 3.88 6.91 14.35
CA ILE A 6 5.32 6.67 14.36
C ILE A 6 5.50 5.27 14.93
N PRO A 7 6.15 4.33 14.22
CA PRO A 7 6.46 3.03 14.79
C PRO A 7 7.21 3.21 16.11
N GLY A 8 6.72 2.57 17.18
CA GLY A 8 7.43 2.57 18.46
C GLY A 8 8.80 1.95 18.29
N ARG A 9 9.78 2.46 19.02
CA ARG A 9 11.12 1.88 19.09
C ARG A 9 11.30 1.23 20.44
N ASP A 10 11.97 0.09 20.49
CA ASP A 10 12.36 -0.56 21.73
C ASP A 10 13.59 0.12 22.35
N SER A 11 14.01 -0.38 23.53
CA SER A 11 15.20 0.12 24.26
C SER A 11 16.51 -0.02 23.45
N THR A 12 16.51 -0.79 22.36
CA THR A 12 17.66 -0.96 21.45
C THR A 12 17.54 -0.13 20.18
N ASN A 13 16.55 0.81 20.13
CA ASN A 13 16.26 1.68 19.00
C ASN A 13 15.76 0.94 17.74
N GLN A 14 15.35 -0.32 17.86
CA GLN A 14 14.71 -1.08 16.78
C GLN A 14 13.23 -0.75 16.67
N ILE A 15 12.74 -0.69 15.42
CA ILE A 15 11.31 -0.47 15.17
C ILE A 15 10.53 -1.69 15.63
N ILE A 16 9.67 -1.51 16.63
CA ILE A 16 8.72 -2.54 17.06
C ILE A 16 7.60 -2.59 16.03
N SER A 17 7.70 -3.51 15.09
CA SER A 17 6.72 -3.69 14.00
C SER A 17 5.33 -4.16 14.47
N SER A 18 5.15 -4.44 15.75
CA SER A 18 3.92 -5.02 16.32
C SER A 18 3.06 -4.04 17.10
N TYR A 19 3.46 -2.78 17.25
CA TYR A 19 2.68 -1.82 18.01
C TYR A 19 1.63 -1.11 17.15
N VAL A 20 0.58 -1.84 16.80
CA VAL A 20 -0.70 -1.20 16.47
C VAL A 20 -1.48 -1.09 17.77
N PRO A 21 -1.82 0.12 18.24
CA PRO A 21 -2.57 0.25 19.49
C PRO A 21 -3.83 -0.62 19.47
N LYS A 22 -4.09 -1.34 20.56
CA LYS A 22 -5.24 -2.26 20.71
C LYS A 22 -6.58 -1.59 20.36
N VAL A 23 -6.66 -0.27 20.55
CA VAL A 23 -7.80 0.57 20.19
C VAL A 23 -8.03 0.65 18.68
N ILE A 24 -6.99 0.65 17.87
CA ILE A 24 -7.10 0.67 16.41
C ILE A 24 -7.64 -0.66 15.90
N ARG A 25 -7.22 -1.79 16.49
CA ARG A 25 -7.71 -3.12 16.12
C ARG A 25 -9.23 -3.25 16.30
N SER A 26 -9.77 -2.77 17.43
CA SER A 26 -11.19 -2.88 17.70
C SER A 26 -12.05 -1.92 16.86
N LYS A 27 -11.49 -0.78 16.45
CA LYS A 27 -12.21 0.26 15.71
C LYS A 27 -12.16 0.07 14.20
N PHE A 28 -11.05 -0.44 13.66
CA PHE A 28 -10.79 -0.52 12.22
C PHE A 28 -10.72 -1.94 11.65
N GLY A 29 -11.07 -2.95 12.45
CA GLY A 29 -10.99 -4.36 12.08
C GLY A 29 -9.59 -4.94 12.32
N ASP A 30 -9.33 -6.12 11.76
CA ASP A 30 -8.03 -6.76 11.92
C ASP A 30 -6.98 -6.05 11.07
N THR A 31 -6.18 -5.21 11.73
CA THR A 31 -5.06 -4.48 11.13
C THR A 31 -3.72 -5.14 11.50
N GLU A 32 -3.75 -6.35 12.07
CA GLU A 32 -2.52 -7.04 12.44
C GLU A 32 -1.68 -7.39 11.23
N ASN A 33 -0.39 -7.12 11.34
CA ASN A 33 0.60 -7.52 10.35
C ASN A 33 0.89 -9.01 10.50
N ARG A 34 0.00 -9.85 9.98
CA ARG A 34 0.16 -11.30 10.02
C ARG A 34 0.74 -11.81 8.71
N PRO A 35 1.70 -12.75 8.74
CA PRO A 35 2.12 -13.43 7.53
C PRO A 35 0.97 -14.25 6.93
N ASP A 36 1.05 -14.57 5.66
CA ASP A 36 0.02 -15.35 4.98
C ASP A 36 -0.22 -16.71 5.64
N SER A 37 0.82 -17.32 6.21
CA SER A 37 0.72 -18.58 6.96
C SER A 37 -0.31 -18.53 8.10
N ASP A 38 -0.44 -17.37 8.73
CA ASP A 38 -1.31 -17.21 9.91
C ASP A 38 -2.77 -16.94 9.54
N ILE A 39 -3.05 -16.66 8.26
CA ILE A 39 -4.39 -16.34 7.77
C ILE A 39 -4.96 -17.40 6.82
N ILE A 40 -4.21 -18.44 6.50
CA ILE A 40 -4.67 -19.56 5.66
C ILE A 40 -5.92 -20.19 6.29
N GLY A 41 -6.99 -20.32 5.49
CA GLY A 41 -8.24 -20.90 5.95
C GLY A 41 -9.10 -20.02 6.85
N GLN A 42 -8.66 -18.79 7.15
CA GLN A 42 -9.45 -17.82 7.88
C GLN A 42 -10.19 -16.88 6.92
N THR A 43 -11.38 -16.46 7.33
CA THR A 43 -12.17 -15.46 6.62
C THR A 43 -12.14 -14.15 7.41
N PHE A 44 -11.74 -13.09 6.76
CA PHE A 44 -11.74 -11.75 7.33
C PHE A 44 -12.83 -10.91 6.66
N PRO A 45 -13.50 -10.00 7.38
CA PRO A 45 -14.38 -9.03 6.76
C PRO A 45 -13.58 -8.06 5.89
N HIS A 46 -14.26 -7.37 4.98
CA HIS A 46 -13.66 -6.22 4.30
C HIS A 46 -13.15 -5.21 5.35
N SER A 47 -11.94 -4.73 5.18
CA SER A 47 -11.36 -3.72 6.08
C SER A 47 -12.21 -2.46 6.11
N LYS A 48 -12.20 -1.77 7.24
CA LYS A 48 -12.83 -0.46 7.40
C LYS A 48 -11.94 0.64 6.83
N ILE A 49 -12.56 1.79 6.55
CA ILE A 49 -11.85 3.01 6.17
C ILE A 49 -10.92 3.42 7.32
N LEU A 50 -9.64 3.57 7.01
CA LEU A 50 -8.61 4.10 7.92
C LEU A 50 -8.58 5.64 7.88
N GLY A 51 -8.86 6.21 6.72
CA GLY A 51 -8.82 7.63 6.47
C GLY A 51 -9.18 7.96 5.03
N TRP A 52 -8.95 9.21 4.66
CA TRP A 52 -9.20 9.74 3.33
C TRP A 52 -7.90 10.28 2.76
N ALA A 53 -7.65 9.96 1.51
CA ALA A 53 -6.51 10.46 0.79
C ALA A 53 -6.72 11.94 0.39
N PHE A 54 -5.66 12.59 -0.04
CA PHE A 54 -5.68 14.02 -0.37
C PHE A 54 -6.58 14.35 -1.58
N ASP A 55 -6.83 13.38 -2.45
CA ASP A 55 -7.73 13.47 -3.60
C ASP A 55 -9.20 13.13 -3.27
N GLY A 56 -9.48 12.86 -1.98
CA GLY A 56 -10.82 12.56 -1.50
C GLY A 56 -11.23 11.08 -1.55
N ASN A 57 -10.36 10.20 -2.04
CA ASN A 57 -10.64 8.77 -2.11
C ASN A 57 -10.39 8.07 -0.75
N PRO A 58 -11.18 7.04 -0.39
CA PRO A 58 -11.00 6.32 0.86
C PRO A 58 -9.74 5.46 0.87
N ILE A 59 -9.13 5.36 2.06
CA ILE A 59 -8.01 4.49 2.35
C ILE A 59 -8.49 3.36 3.25
N TYR A 60 -8.35 2.12 2.79
CA TYR A 60 -8.68 0.91 3.55
C TYR A 60 -7.42 0.23 4.10
N ALA A 61 -7.61 -0.60 5.12
CA ALA A 61 -6.58 -1.55 5.53
C ALA A 61 -6.46 -2.69 4.50
N GLN A 62 -5.81 -3.78 4.86
CA GLN A 62 -5.28 -4.80 3.95
C GLN A 62 -6.32 -5.75 3.29
N PHE A 63 -7.55 -5.85 3.79
CA PHE A 63 -8.55 -6.80 3.27
C PHE A 63 -9.62 -6.09 2.42
N GLY A 64 -9.81 -6.60 1.21
CA GLY A 64 -10.86 -6.16 0.28
C GLY A 64 -11.55 -7.35 -0.37
N TYR A 65 -12.60 -7.12 -1.14
CA TYR A 65 -13.26 -8.20 -1.89
C TYR A 65 -12.31 -8.79 -2.93
N LYS A 66 -12.37 -10.12 -3.10
CA LYS A 66 -11.57 -10.84 -4.11
C LYS A 66 -11.86 -10.32 -5.50
N ASN A 67 -13.15 -10.23 -5.83
CA ASN A 67 -13.62 -9.61 -7.06
C ASN A 67 -13.89 -8.13 -6.79
N ALA A 68 -13.33 -7.25 -7.60
CA ALA A 68 -13.48 -5.80 -7.42
C ALA A 68 -14.93 -5.31 -7.62
N THR A 69 -15.75 -6.06 -8.36
CA THR A 69 -17.12 -5.70 -8.73
C THR A 69 -18.18 -6.57 -8.07
N SER A 70 -17.81 -7.53 -7.21
CA SER A 70 -18.74 -8.46 -6.56
C SER A 70 -18.30 -8.86 -5.16
N THR A 71 -19.28 -9.03 -4.27
CA THR A 71 -19.07 -9.55 -2.91
C THR A 71 -19.12 -11.08 -2.83
N SER A 72 -19.56 -11.77 -3.89
CA SER A 72 -19.93 -13.18 -3.88
C SER A 72 -18.76 -14.12 -3.56
N GLU A 73 -17.54 -13.74 -3.90
CA GLU A 73 -16.34 -14.53 -3.68
C GLU A 73 -15.69 -14.31 -2.29
N GLY A 74 -16.28 -13.41 -1.50
CA GLY A 74 -15.72 -13.03 -0.20
C GLY A 74 -14.50 -12.11 -0.33
N THR A 75 -13.69 -12.09 0.71
CA THR A 75 -12.55 -11.17 0.85
C THR A 75 -11.21 -11.88 0.75
N LYS A 76 -10.17 -11.11 0.47
CA LYS A 76 -8.77 -11.53 0.51
C LYS A 76 -7.89 -10.37 0.99
N ARG A 77 -6.65 -10.69 1.33
CA ARG A 77 -5.61 -9.67 1.46
C ARG A 77 -5.33 -9.07 0.08
N ILE A 78 -5.46 -7.76 0.00
CA ILE A 78 -5.13 -6.99 -1.20
C ILE A 78 -3.62 -6.78 -1.25
N ARG A 79 -3.02 -7.08 -2.40
CA ARG A 79 -1.56 -7.07 -2.59
C ARG A 79 -1.15 -5.88 -3.44
N SER A 80 -0.04 -5.27 -3.04
CA SER A 80 0.67 -4.30 -3.87
C SER A 80 1.17 -4.97 -5.16
N SER A 81 1.17 -4.21 -6.24
CA SER A 81 1.78 -4.60 -7.53
C SER A 81 3.22 -4.11 -7.65
N TYR A 82 3.84 -3.73 -6.56
CA TYR A 82 5.26 -3.40 -6.54
C TYR A 82 6.09 -4.55 -6.00
N THR A 83 7.23 -4.79 -6.64
CA THR A 83 8.24 -5.75 -6.20
C THR A 83 9.62 -5.18 -6.26
N ARG A 84 10.56 -5.81 -5.55
CA ARG A 84 11.97 -5.42 -5.60
C ARG A 84 12.62 -5.84 -6.91
N ILE A 85 13.49 -5.00 -7.42
CA ILE A 85 14.39 -5.37 -8.49
C ILE A 85 15.33 -6.48 -7.98
N PRO A 86 15.56 -7.55 -8.76
CA PRO A 86 16.50 -8.61 -8.37
C PRO A 86 17.91 -8.07 -8.12
N GLU A 87 18.59 -8.64 -7.13
CA GLU A 87 19.95 -8.23 -6.75
C GLU A 87 20.94 -8.28 -7.92
N SER A 88 20.80 -9.29 -8.78
CA SER A 88 21.64 -9.43 -9.99
C SER A 88 21.53 -8.21 -10.92
N VAL A 89 20.35 -7.64 -11.05
CA VAL A 89 20.10 -6.46 -11.89
C VAL A 89 20.57 -5.17 -11.20
N ILE A 90 20.29 -5.05 -9.91
CA ILE A 90 20.70 -3.90 -9.10
C ILE A 90 22.22 -3.75 -9.06
N ASN A 91 22.96 -4.84 -8.97
CA ASN A 91 24.41 -4.81 -8.94
C ASN A 91 25.06 -4.35 -10.26
N GLU A 92 24.31 -4.40 -11.35
CA GLU A 92 24.75 -3.94 -12.67
C GLU A 92 24.47 -2.45 -12.92
N ASP A 93 23.68 -1.78 -12.06
CA ASP A 93 23.37 -0.36 -12.20
C ASP A 93 24.54 0.49 -11.64
N PRO A 94 25.31 1.18 -12.49
CA PRO A 94 26.46 1.99 -12.07
C PRO A 94 26.05 3.23 -11.27
N ASN A 95 24.78 3.65 -11.32
CA ASN A 95 24.28 4.84 -10.64
C ASN A 95 23.75 4.52 -9.25
N ARG A 96 23.52 3.26 -8.94
CA ARG A 96 23.03 2.86 -7.62
C ARG A 96 24.19 2.74 -6.63
N PRO A 97 24.10 3.36 -5.44
CA PRO A 97 25.10 3.16 -4.39
C PRO A 97 25.26 1.69 -3.99
N ASN A 98 26.45 1.32 -3.53
CA ASN A 98 26.81 -0.06 -3.22
C ASN A 98 25.82 -0.71 -2.24
N ILE A 99 25.42 -1.95 -2.51
CA ILE A 99 24.47 -2.71 -1.68
C ILE A 99 25.03 -3.05 -0.28
N ASN A 100 26.35 -3.06 -0.10
CA ASN A 100 26.96 -3.24 1.21
C ASN A 100 26.79 -2.03 2.12
N ASP A 101 26.67 -0.83 1.55
CA ASP A 101 26.42 0.41 2.27
C ASP A 101 24.92 0.68 2.44
N TYR A 102 24.15 0.35 1.40
CA TYR A 102 22.70 0.54 1.36
C TYR A 102 22.00 -0.73 0.86
N SER A 103 21.43 -1.50 1.78
CA SER A 103 20.74 -2.75 1.44
C SER A 103 19.62 -2.53 0.41
N ILE A 104 19.33 -3.58 -0.38
CA ILE A 104 18.24 -3.53 -1.36
C ILE A 104 16.90 -3.24 -0.68
N GLY A 105 16.15 -2.31 -1.26
CA GLY A 105 14.91 -1.78 -0.71
C GLY A 105 15.08 -0.49 0.09
N TYR A 106 16.30 0.05 0.17
CA TYR A 106 16.58 1.34 0.81
C TYR A 106 16.09 2.51 -0.05
N PHE A 107 16.27 2.42 -1.36
CA PHE A 107 15.84 3.44 -2.31
C PHE A 107 14.50 3.10 -2.96
N ILE A 108 13.72 4.12 -3.33
CA ILE A 108 12.48 3.96 -4.09
C ILE A 108 12.74 3.24 -5.41
N ASN A 109 13.86 3.56 -6.06
CA ASN A 109 14.26 2.96 -7.33
C ASN A 109 14.69 1.49 -7.22
N ASP A 110 14.75 0.91 -6.02
CA ASP A 110 14.92 -0.51 -5.81
C ASP A 110 13.63 -1.31 -6.07
N TYR A 111 12.52 -0.63 -6.38
CA TYR A 111 11.21 -1.24 -6.65
C TYR A 111 10.71 -0.85 -8.03
N TYR A 112 9.98 -1.76 -8.64
CA TYR A 112 9.26 -1.49 -9.88
C TYR A 112 7.81 -1.96 -9.78
N TYR A 113 6.95 -1.34 -10.58
CA TYR A 113 5.55 -1.69 -10.70
C TYR A 113 5.37 -2.79 -11.75
N ASP A 114 4.55 -3.79 -11.42
CA ASP A 114 4.15 -4.86 -12.32
C ASP A 114 2.68 -5.21 -12.06
N ASN A 115 1.82 -4.92 -13.00
CA ASN A 115 0.38 -5.10 -12.88
C ASN A 115 -0.08 -6.57 -12.82
N GLU A 116 0.81 -7.51 -13.08
CA GLU A 116 0.48 -8.95 -13.08
C GLU A 116 0.67 -9.62 -11.72
N ILE A 117 1.40 -8.99 -10.80
CA ILE A 117 1.78 -9.61 -9.52
C ILE A 117 0.88 -9.23 -8.33
N GLY A 118 0.09 -8.18 -8.45
CA GLY A 118 -0.75 -7.66 -7.37
C GLY A 118 -2.19 -7.37 -7.79
N ASP A 119 -2.88 -6.62 -6.94
CA ASP A 119 -4.30 -6.31 -7.10
C ASP A 119 -4.54 -4.82 -7.38
N LEU A 120 -3.47 -4.03 -7.31
CA LEU A 120 -3.52 -2.57 -7.24
C LEU A 120 -2.74 -1.95 -8.38
N ASP A 121 -3.10 -0.73 -8.75
CA ASP A 121 -2.37 0.06 -9.73
C ASP A 121 -1.11 0.73 -9.12
N GLU A 122 -0.44 1.55 -9.92
CA GLU A 122 0.78 2.26 -9.52
C GLU A 122 0.59 3.25 -8.36
N PHE A 123 -0.65 3.64 -8.07
CA PHE A 123 -0.98 4.51 -6.92
C PHE A 123 -1.34 3.73 -5.65
N ASN A 124 -1.23 2.41 -5.69
CA ASN A 124 -1.64 1.48 -4.63
C ASN A 124 -3.16 1.52 -4.34
N GLY A 125 -3.94 1.69 -5.39
CA GLY A 125 -5.39 1.73 -5.38
C GLY A 125 -6.02 0.88 -6.47
N ARG A 126 -7.35 0.81 -6.46
CA ARG A 126 -8.16 0.19 -7.53
C ARG A 126 -9.59 0.70 -7.51
N TYR A 127 -10.29 0.67 -8.64
CA TYR A 127 -11.74 0.79 -8.68
C TYR A 127 -12.38 -0.49 -8.16
N CYS A 128 -13.22 -0.38 -7.12
CA CYS A 128 -13.91 -1.53 -6.53
C CYS A 128 -15.15 -1.11 -5.74
N ILE A 129 -16.03 -2.09 -5.52
CA ILE A 129 -17.07 -1.95 -4.51
C ILE A 129 -16.48 -2.16 -3.13
N THR A 130 -17.08 -1.51 -2.14
CA THR A 130 -16.73 -1.63 -0.72
C THR A 130 -18.00 -1.64 0.12
N PRO A 131 -17.95 -1.96 1.42
CA PRO A 131 -19.15 -1.92 2.26
C PRO A 131 -19.84 -0.55 2.30
N GLU A 132 -19.07 0.54 2.18
CA GLU A 132 -19.57 1.92 2.20
C GLU A 132 -19.96 2.44 0.80
N PHE A 133 -19.42 1.83 -0.28
CA PHE A 133 -19.64 2.24 -1.66
C PHE A 133 -20.04 1.04 -2.52
N SER A 134 -21.31 0.65 -2.44
CA SER A 134 -21.87 -0.50 -3.17
C SER A 134 -21.87 -0.31 -4.69
N ASP A 135 -21.94 0.92 -5.17
CA ASP A 135 -21.92 1.27 -6.59
C ASP A 135 -20.50 1.39 -7.15
N GLY A 136 -19.50 1.27 -6.28
CA GLY A 136 -18.09 1.35 -6.62
C GLY A 136 -17.46 2.72 -6.35
N THR A 137 -16.18 2.67 -6.02
CA THR A 137 -15.33 3.85 -5.83
C THR A 137 -13.90 3.50 -6.17
N TYR A 138 -13.07 4.51 -6.40
CA TYR A 138 -11.63 4.28 -6.35
C TYR A 138 -11.18 4.24 -4.90
N ALA A 139 -10.45 3.21 -4.51
CA ALA A 139 -10.04 3.00 -3.13
C ALA A 139 -8.56 2.65 -3.04
N TYR A 140 -7.87 3.29 -2.12
CA TYR A 140 -6.49 2.94 -1.74
C TYR A 140 -6.48 1.84 -0.67
N PHE A 141 -5.42 1.04 -0.67
CA PHE A 141 -5.22 0.00 0.33
C PHE A 141 -3.84 0.10 0.98
N SER A 142 -3.81 0.03 2.31
CA SER A 142 -2.57 -0.14 3.06
C SER A 142 -2.13 -1.59 2.98
N THR A 143 -1.09 -1.88 2.19
CA THR A 143 -0.72 -3.24 1.82
C THR A 143 0.29 -3.86 2.78
N ILE A 144 0.11 -5.15 3.02
CA ILE A 144 0.97 -5.99 3.84
C ILE A 144 1.47 -7.15 2.98
N GLY A 145 2.75 -7.42 3.02
CA GLY A 145 3.36 -8.54 2.30
C GLY A 145 3.06 -9.90 2.92
N ALA A 146 3.39 -10.97 2.19
CA ALA A 146 3.20 -12.35 2.63
C ALA A 146 3.90 -12.69 3.96
N ASN A 147 4.91 -11.94 4.33
CA ASN A 147 5.67 -12.06 5.59
C ASN A 147 5.06 -11.28 6.76
N GLY A 148 3.88 -10.68 6.58
CA GLY A 148 3.22 -9.87 7.60
C GLY A 148 3.82 -8.47 7.82
N LYS A 149 4.76 -8.04 6.99
CA LYS A 149 5.35 -6.71 7.06
C LYS A 149 4.73 -5.77 6.03
N PRO A 150 4.72 -4.45 6.28
CA PRO A 150 4.29 -3.48 5.27
C PRO A 150 5.02 -3.71 3.95
N SER A 151 4.29 -3.63 2.84
CA SER A 151 4.86 -3.71 1.49
C SER A 151 4.94 -2.34 0.84
N PHE A 152 5.88 -2.20 -0.08
CA PHE A 152 6.00 -0.97 -0.87
C PHE A 152 4.78 -0.81 -1.81
N PRO A 153 4.28 0.41 -2.01
CA PRO A 153 4.67 1.67 -1.39
C PRO A 153 4.17 1.73 0.06
N TYR A 154 5.04 2.15 0.98
CA TYR A 154 4.74 2.20 2.42
C TYR A 154 3.78 3.33 2.79
N GLY A 155 3.55 4.25 1.88
CA GLY A 155 2.65 5.39 2.02
C GLY A 155 1.73 5.50 0.80
N ILE A 156 0.59 6.15 0.99
CA ILE A 156 -0.38 6.42 -0.06
C ILE A 156 -0.27 7.89 -0.42
N TYR A 157 0.08 8.18 -1.68
CA TYR A 157 0.21 9.57 -2.14
C TYR A 157 -1.14 10.28 -2.27
N GLY A 158 -2.22 9.52 -2.55
CA GLY A 158 -3.57 10.06 -2.64
C GLY A 158 -3.76 11.09 -3.74
N LEU A 159 -3.17 10.86 -4.90
CA LEU A 159 -3.13 11.81 -6.01
C LEU A 159 -3.69 11.24 -7.33
N LYS A 160 -4.38 10.11 -7.30
CA LYS A 160 -4.91 9.46 -8.50
C LYS A 160 -5.72 10.43 -9.35
N ASP A 161 -6.70 11.09 -8.76
CA ASP A 161 -7.61 11.96 -9.49
C ASP A 161 -6.99 13.33 -9.82
N ARG A 162 -5.90 13.70 -9.13
CA ARG A 162 -5.13 14.89 -9.48
C ARG A 162 -4.24 14.68 -10.69
N TYR A 163 -3.64 13.48 -10.82
CA TYR A 163 -2.81 13.16 -11.99
C TYR A 163 -3.65 12.88 -13.24
N SER A 164 -4.84 12.34 -13.12
CA SER A 164 -5.75 12.15 -14.27
C SER A 164 -6.27 13.47 -14.85
N SER A 165 -6.33 14.54 -14.03
CA SER A 165 -6.65 15.90 -14.46
C SER A 165 -5.41 16.77 -14.77
N PHE A 166 -4.22 16.29 -14.40
CA PHE A 166 -2.94 16.98 -14.66
C PHE A 166 -2.41 16.51 -16.01
N ASN A 167 -2.85 17.18 -17.06
CA ASN A 167 -2.23 17.01 -18.37
C ASN A 167 -0.79 17.54 -18.28
N LEU A 168 0.21 16.65 -18.42
CA LEU A 168 1.63 16.98 -18.43
C LEU A 168 1.99 18.10 -19.43
N ASP A 169 1.17 18.28 -20.45
CA ASP A 169 1.31 19.37 -21.43
C ASP A 169 1.06 20.76 -20.83
N ASN A 170 0.25 20.85 -19.77
CA ASN A 170 0.02 22.10 -19.03
C ASN A 170 1.18 22.53 -18.13
N LEU A 171 2.08 21.60 -17.76
CA LEU A 171 3.30 21.94 -17.00
C LEU A 171 4.40 22.49 -17.92
N LYS A 172 4.50 21.97 -19.15
CA LYS A 172 5.49 22.44 -20.12
C LYS A 172 5.20 23.84 -20.62
N SER A 173 3.93 24.25 -20.69
CA SER A 173 3.52 25.59 -21.11
C SER A 173 3.77 26.68 -20.06
N LYS A 174 4.01 26.34 -18.80
CA LYS A 174 4.31 27.29 -17.71
C LYS A 174 5.80 27.49 -17.43
N GLN A 175 6.68 26.76 -18.11
CA GLN A 175 8.14 26.92 -17.98
C GLN A 175 8.78 27.77 -19.08
N SER A 176 7.98 28.44 -19.92
CA SER A 176 8.45 29.35 -20.94
C SER A 176 8.14 30.79 -20.56
N TYR A 177 8.67 31.26 -19.42
CA TYR A 177 8.82 32.68 -19.08
C TYR A 177 10.17 32.90 -18.41
#